data_6048bb54f496066fe48047e568c4f57b
#
_entry.id   6048bb54f496066fe48047e568c4f57b
#
_cell.length_a   1.000
_cell.length_b   1.000
_cell.length_c   1.000
_cell.angle_alpha   90.00
_cell.angle_beta   90.00
_cell.angle_gamma   90.00
#
_symmetry.space_group_name_H-M   'P 1'
#
loop_
_entity.id
_entity.type
_entity.pdbx_description
1 polymer ?
#
loop_
_entity_poly.entity_id
_entity_poly.type
_entity_poly.pdbx_seq_one_letter_code
_entity_poly.pdbx_strand_id
1 'polypeptide(L)'
;MNQPMALTTRRSVIAAAGVAILASASPTIAGKNRSDHMLETLKAIITGWHNHDVEAVLAHVTDDIVWRNTSGYRPAVKGKAAMRAVLETMAPVIETSAWRMFDAVETQDRIFVEGVDEFWTKSGRHIVIPYAGVFVFRGKLVSEWREYFDGRISSEMKDGAPITDELKEMISRPSI
;
A
#
# COMPACT_ATOMS: atom_id res chain seq x y z
N MET A 1 39.18 -19.66 80.32
CA MET A 1 38.79 -18.25 80.51
C MET A 1 37.74 -17.94 79.45
N ASN A 2 36.52 -17.96 79.89
CA ASN A 2 35.36 -17.72 78.94
C ASN A 2 35.03 -16.27 78.90
N GLN A 3 34.91 -15.73 77.68
CA GLN A 3 34.27 -14.46 77.44
C GLN A 3 32.81 -14.68 76.91
N PRO A 4 31.85 -13.92 77.43
CA PRO A 4 30.47 -14.08 77.01
C PRO A 4 30.14 -13.33 75.69
N MET A 5 29.38 -14.00 74.83
CA MET A 5 28.85 -13.50 73.56
C MET A 5 27.69 -12.52 73.81
N ALA A 6 27.80 -11.31 73.25
CA ALA A 6 26.71 -10.32 73.27
C ALA A 6 25.68 -10.61 72.18
N LEU A 7 24.43 -10.76 72.61
CA LEU A 7 23.28 -10.90 71.71
C LEU A 7 22.86 -9.53 71.14
N THR A 8 23.04 -9.35 69.83
CA THR A 8 22.59 -8.13 69.11
C THR A 8 21.18 -8.42 68.56
N THR A 9 20.19 -7.71 69.08
CA THR A 9 18.80 -7.75 68.67
C THR A 9 18.63 -7.02 67.32
N ARG A 10 18.31 -7.77 66.26
CA ARG A 10 17.95 -7.14 64.96
C ARG A 10 16.51 -6.72 64.96
N ARG A 11 16.27 -5.40 64.88
CA ARG A 11 14.96 -4.81 64.59
C ARG A 11 14.67 -5.01 63.08
N SER A 12 13.60 -5.76 62.78
CA SER A 12 13.08 -5.91 61.45
C SER A 12 12.31 -4.63 61.05
N VAL A 13 12.80 -3.95 60.02
CA VAL A 13 12.06 -2.85 59.36
C VAL A 13 11.26 -3.49 58.26
N ILE A 14 9.94 -3.47 58.37
CA ILE A 14 9.03 -3.88 57.29
C ILE A 14 8.91 -2.69 56.34
N ALA A 15 9.54 -2.81 55.16
CA ALA A 15 9.32 -1.89 54.07
C ALA A 15 8.06 -2.30 53.33
N ALA A 16 7.04 -1.42 53.38
CA ALA A 16 5.82 -1.56 52.59
C ALA A 16 6.15 -1.27 51.10
N ALA A 17 6.16 -2.31 50.28
CA ALA A 17 6.27 -2.17 48.84
C ALA A 17 4.90 -1.68 48.30
N GLY A 18 4.86 -0.42 47.89
CA GLY A 18 3.75 0.12 47.13
C GLY A 18 3.69 -0.50 45.75
N VAL A 19 2.64 -1.22 45.42
CA VAL A 19 2.35 -1.73 44.09
C VAL A 19 1.88 -0.56 43.24
N ALA A 20 2.77 -0.04 42.36
CA ALA A 20 2.37 0.88 41.31
C ALA A 20 1.61 0.10 40.21
N ILE A 21 0.29 0.27 40.16
CA ILE A 21 -0.51 -0.22 39.05
C ILE A 21 -0.19 0.67 37.82
N LEU A 22 0.67 0.18 36.95
CA LEU A 22 0.83 0.75 35.62
C LEU A 22 -0.44 0.45 34.84
N ALA A 23 -1.29 1.46 34.69
CA ALA A 23 -2.40 1.42 33.76
C ALA A 23 -1.83 1.27 32.35
N SER A 24 -1.87 0.06 31.80
CA SER A 24 -1.58 -0.21 30.40
C SER A 24 -2.66 0.50 29.57
N ALA A 25 -2.29 1.64 28.98
CA ALA A 25 -3.12 2.27 27.98
C ALA A 25 -3.25 1.31 26.79
N SER A 26 -4.42 0.73 26.60
CA SER A 26 -4.74 -0.07 25.42
C SER A 26 -4.53 0.81 24.18
N PRO A 27 -3.80 0.33 23.16
CA PRO A 27 -3.66 1.08 21.91
C PRO A 27 -5.03 1.14 21.23
N THR A 28 -5.48 2.31 21.10
CA THR A 28 -6.83 2.72 20.81
C THR A 28 -7.18 2.49 19.32
N ILE A 29 -8.38 2.07 19.10
CA ILE A 29 -9.38 2.26 18.03
C ILE A 29 -9.00 3.22 16.85
N ALA A 30 -8.09 4.17 17.01
CA ALA A 30 -7.61 5.07 15.94
C ALA A 30 -6.83 4.37 14.82
N GLY A 31 -6.26 3.18 15.06
CA GLY A 31 -5.55 2.39 14.05
C GLY A 31 -6.49 1.78 13.01
N LYS A 32 -7.61 1.23 13.43
CA LYS A 32 -8.55 0.50 12.57
C LYS A 32 -9.24 1.41 11.54
N ASN A 33 -9.68 2.61 11.96
CA ASN A 33 -10.33 3.57 11.06
C ASN A 33 -9.38 4.22 10.03
N ARG A 34 -8.07 4.21 10.28
CA ARG A 34 -7.08 4.76 9.34
C ARG A 34 -6.68 3.72 8.28
N SER A 35 -6.60 2.47 8.69
CA SER A 35 -6.32 1.31 7.88
C SER A 35 -7.41 1.12 6.81
N ASP A 36 -8.67 0.96 7.24
CA ASP A 36 -9.82 0.79 6.34
C ASP A 36 -9.87 1.90 5.25
N HIS A 37 -9.35 3.08 5.57
CA HIS A 37 -9.37 4.22 4.67
C HIS A 37 -8.32 4.16 3.55
N MET A 38 -7.11 3.64 3.77
CA MET A 38 -6.09 3.56 2.72
C MET A 38 -6.51 2.58 1.63
N LEU A 39 -6.97 1.39 2.01
CA LEU A 39 -7.47 0.39 1.08
C LEU A 39 -8.69 0.92 0.30
N GLU A 40 -9.65 1.55 0.96
CA GLU A 40 -10.82 2.13 0.29
C GLU A 40 -10.45 3.26 -0.69
N THR A 41 -9.44 4.06 -0.37
CA THR A 41 -8.91 5.06 -1.30
C THR A 41 -8.31 4.42 -2.54
N LEU A 42 -7.56 3.31 -2.41
CA LEU A 42 -7.03 2.58 -3.58
C LEU A 42 -8.15 1.96 -4.40
N LYS A 43 -9.17 1.38 -3.79
CA LYS A 43 -10.35 0.86 -4.49
C LYS A 43 -11.07 1.95 -5.28
N ALA A 44 -11.18 3.16 -4.71
CA ALA A 44 -11.76 4.29 -5.40
C ALA A 44 -10.92 4.74 -6.61
N ILE A 45 -9.58 4.77 -6.49
CA ILE A 45 -8.66 5.04 -7.61
C ILE A 45 -8.84 4.00 -8.71
N ILE A 46 -8.88 2.70 -8.37
CA ILE A 46 -9.09 1.60 -9.31
C ILE A 46 -10.43 1.74 -10.02
N THR A 47 -11.49 2.05 -9.28
CA THR A 47 -12.82 2.27 -9.84
C THR A 47 -12.85 3.46 -10.80
N GLY A 48 -12.21 4.58 -10.44
CA GLY A 48 -12.06 5.75 -11.32
C GLY A 48 -11.32 5.39 -12.60
N TRP A 49 -10.22 4.65 -12.50
CA TRP A 49 -9.45 4.20 -13.66
C TRP A 49 -10.25 3.25 -14.56
N HIS A 50 -10.95 2.29 -13.97
CA HIS A 50 -11.83 1.36 -14.72
C HIS A 50 -12.91 2.12 -15.51
N ASN A 51 -13.46 3.18 -14.95
CA ASN A 51 -14.48 4.02 -15.58
C ASN A 51 -13.91 5.08 -16.54
N HIS A 52 -12.60 5.09 -16.79
CA HIS A 52 -11.90 6.13 -17.56
C HIS A 52 -12.10 7.56 -17.00
N ASP A 53 -12.42 7.67 -15.71
CA ASP A 53 -12.63 8.93 -15.01
C ASP A 53 -11.30 9.41 -14.37
N VAL A 54 -10.53 10.16 -15.14
CA VAL A 54 -9.25 10.72 -14.70
C VAL A 54 -9.43 11.65 -13.49
N GLU A 55 -10.55 12.40 -13.43
CA GLU A 55 -10.82 13.29 -12.30
C GLU A 55 -11.08 12.53 -11.02
N ALA A 56 -11.81 11.42 -11.10
CA ALA A 56 -12.02 10.53 -9.95
C ALA A 56 -10.69 9.95 -9.41
N VAL A 57 -9.76 9.56 -10.29
CA VAL A 57 -8.40 9.15 -9.87
C VAL A 57 -7.68 10.31 -9.19
N LEU A 58 -7.66 11.50 -9.80
CA LEU A 58 -6.94 12.67 -9.31
C LEU A 58 -7.53 13.24 -8.01
N ALA A 59 -8.80 12.99 -7.72
CA ALA A 59 -9.43 13.40 -6.46
C ALA A 59 -8.79 12.72 -5.23
N HIS A 60 -8.13 11.58 -5.42
CA HIS A 60 -7.53 10.77 -4.35
C HIS A 60 -6.03 10.97 -4.19
N VAL A 61 -5.40 11.87 -4.93
CA VAL A 61 -3.97 12.18 -4.82
C VAL A 61 -3.73 13.62 -4.39
N THR A 62 -2.57 13.90 -3.77
CA THR A 62 -2.19 15.27 -3.40
C THR A 62 -1.78 16.08 -4.62
N ASP A 63 -1.82 17.42 -4.54
CA ASP A 63 -1.43 18.30 -5.65
C ASP A 63 0.05 18.13 -6.03
N ASP A 64 0.90 17.77 -5.06
CA ASP A 64 2.33 17.52 -5.20
C ASP A 64 2.68 16.02 -5.32
N ILE A 65 1.73 15.17 -5.72
CA ILE A 65 1.94 13.73 -5.92
C ILE A 65 3.24 13.41 -6.65
N VAL A 66 3.95 12.38 -6.18
CA VAL A 66 5.13 11.83 -6.87
C VAL A 66 4.81 10.40 -7.31
N TRP A 67 4.63 10.21 -8.60
CA TRP A 67 4.29 8.91 -9.18
C TRP A 67 5.45 8.28 -9.95
N ARG A 68 5.82 7.06 -9.57
CA ARG A 68 6.88 6.24 -10.20
C ARG A 68 6.27 4.93 -10.70
N ASN A 69 5.79 4.92 -11.93
CA ASN A 69 5.14 3.74 -12.53
C ASN A 69 6.08 2.87 -13.37
N THR A 70 7.38 3.00 -13.23
CA THR A 70 8.38 2.26 -14.02
C THR A 70 9.54 1.76 -13.17
N SER A 71 9.28 1.36 -11.94
CA SER A 71 10.31 0.85 -11.00
C SER A 71 11.52 1.80 -10.83
N GLY A 72 11.33 3.10 -11.08
CA GLY A 72 12.41 4.09 -11.02
C GLY A 72 13.33 4.15 -12.26
N TYR A 73 13.07 3.35 -13.29
CA TYR A 73 13.86 3.38 -14.55
C TYR A 73 13.68 4.69 -15.32
N ARG A 74 12.53 5.33 -15.21
CA ARG A 74 12.26 6.65 -15.79
C ARG A 74 12.08 7.70 -14.68
N PRO A 75 12.25 9.00 -14.99
CA PRO A 75 11.96 10.07 -14.05
C PRO A 75 10.52 9.96 -13.51
N ALA A 76 10.35 10.27 -12.23
CA ALA A 76 9.03 10.31 -11.61
C ALA A 76 8.16 11.41 -12.24
N VAL A 77 6.88 11.13 -12.40
CA VAL A 77 5.84 12.12 -12.70
C VAL A 77 5.57 12.91 -11.42
N LYS A 78 5.69 14.23 -11.48
CA LYS A 78 5.58 15.10 -10.30
C LYS A 78 4.44 16.10 -10.46
N GLY A 79 3.54 16.07 -9.49
CA GLY A 79 2.37 16.94 -9.42
C GLY A 79 1.16 16.41 -10.19
N LYS A 80 -0.01 16.81 -9.71
CA LYS A 80 -1.31 16.36 -10.23
C LYS A 80 -1.50 16.70 -11.72
N ALA A 81 -1.02 17.86 -12.17
CA ALA A 81 -1.13 18.26 -13.59
C ALA A 81 -0.30 17.36 -14.52
N ALA A 82 0.91 16.98 -14.12
CA ALA A 82 1.73 16.06 -14.89
C ALA A 82 1.15 14.63 -14.86
N MET A 83 0.61 14.18 -13.73
CA MET A 83 -0.09 12.90 -13.63
C MET A 83 -1.31 12.87 -14.55
N ARG A 84 -2.12 13.92 -14.57
CA ARG A 84 -3.24 14.09 -15.50
C ARG A 84 -2.83 13.87 -16.95
N ALA A 85 -1.81 14.57 -17.41
CA ALA A 85 -1.33 14.46 -18.79
C ALA A 85 -0.95 13.02 -19.18
N VAL A 86 -0.35 12.25 -18.24
CA VAL A 86 -0.04 10.84 -18.46
C VAL A 86 -1.31 9.99 -18.54
N LEU A 87 -2.23 10.15 -17.58
CA LEU A 87 -3.49 9.37 -17.53
C LEU A 87 -4.35 9.64 -18.79
N GLU A 88 -4.46 10.90 -19.22
CA GLU A 88 -5.18 11.30 -20.44
C GLU A 88 -4.56 10.75 -21.73
N THR A 89 -3.24 10.45 -21.71
CA THR A 89 -2.56 9.75 -22.82
C THR A 89 -2.85 8.26 -22.81
N MET A 90 -3.00 7.64 -21.64
CA MET A 90 -3.23 6.21 -21.49
C MET A 90 -4.70 5.82 -21.70
N ALA A 91 -5.63 6.56 -21.14
CA ALA A 91 -7.05 6.24 -21.15
C ALA A 91 -7.64 5.98 -22.55
N PRO A 92 -7.33 6.76 -23.61
CA PRO A 92 -7.85 6.52 -24.96
C PRO A 92 -7.39 5.19 -25.60
N VAL A 93 -6.29 4.61 -25.14
CA VAL A 93 -5.71 3.36 -25.68
C VAL A 93 -6.35 2.14 -25.06
N ILE A 94 -6.82 2.26 -23.82
CA ILE A 94 -7.43 1.19 -23.03
C ILE A 94 -8.93 1.12 -23.36
N GLU A 95 -9.44 -0.06 -23.64
CA GLU A 95 -10.87 -0.31 -23.82
C GLU A 95 -11.52 -0.63 -22.49
N THR A 96 -10.92 -1.49 -21.68
CA THR A 96 -11.34 -1.82 -20.32
C THR A 96 -10.14 -2.24 -19.49
N SER A 97 -10.25 -2.13 -18.17
CA SER A 97 -9.22 -2.55 -17.22
C SER A 97 -9.82 -3.36 -16.07
N ALA A 98 -9.02 -4.27 -15.53
CA ALA A 98 -9.29 -5.04 -14.34
C ALA A 98 -8.05 -5.02 -13.45
N TRP A 99 -7.71 -3.84 -12.96
CA TRP A 99 -6.59 -3.69 -12.03
C TRP A 99 -6.94 -4.40 -10.71
N ARG A 100 -6.24 -5.50 -10.43
CA ARG A 100 -6.54 -6.41 -9.31
C ARG A 100 -5.55 -6.18 -8.17
N MET A 101 -6.05 -6.19 -6.95
CA MET A 101 -5.25 -6.30 -5.73
C MET A 101 -5.56 -7.64 -5.07
N PHE A 102 -4.53 -8.43 -4.72
CA PHE A 102 -4.69 -9.74 -4.08
C PHE A 102 -4.40 -9.68 -2.60
N ASP A 103 -3.33 -8.98 -2.23
CA ASP A 103 -2.89 -8.81 -0.85
C ASP A 103 -2.52 -7.36 -0.59
N ALA A 104 -2.80 -6.90 0.62
CA ALA A 104 -2.45 -5.57 1.09
C ALA A 104 -1.93 -5.60 2.52
N VAL A 105 -0.84 -4.90 2.78
CA VAL A 105 -0.27 -4.72 4.12
C VAL A 105 -0.14 -3.23 4.40
N GLU A 106 -0.78 -2.79 5.47
CA GLU A 106 -0.80 -1.39 5.88
C GLU A 106 0.16 -1.12 7.03
N THR A 107 0.76 0.07 7.00
CA THR A 107 1.53 0.64 8.10
C THR A 107 0.90 1.96 8.54
N GLN A 108 1.62 2.76 9.34
CA GLN A 108 1.08 4.02 9.84
C GLN A 108 0.71 5.02 8.73
N ASP A 109 1.48 5.09 7.65
CA ASP A 109 1.37 6.12 6.61
C ASP A 109 1.33 5.56 5.18
N ARG A 110 1.36 4.23 5.01
CA ARG A 110 1.41 3.63 3.66
C ARG A 110 0.80 2.25 3.61
N ILE A 111 0.43 1.85 2.41
CA ILE A 111 -0.04 0.51 2.09
C ILE A 111 0.87 -0.10 1.02
N PHE A 112 1.21 -1.36 1.20
CA PHE A 112 1.89 -2.21 0.24
C PHE A 112 0.86 -3.15 -0.36
N VAL A 113 0.90 -3.34 -1.67
CA VAL A 113 -0.03 -4.22 -2.37
C VAL A 113 0.71 -5.15 -3.31
N GLU A 114 0.20 -6.37 -3.46
CA GLU A 114 0.50 -7.28 -4.55
C GLU A 114 -0.72 -7.37 -5.46
N GLY A 115 -0.49 -7.38 -6.77
CA GLY A 115 -1.60 -7.47 -7.70
C GLY A 115 -1.19 -7.64 -9.15
N VAL A 116 -2.17 -7.45 -10.01
CA VAL A 116 -2.01 -7.48 -11.47
C VAL A 116 -2.71 -6.27 -12.06
N ASP A 117 -1.98 -5.53 -12.90
CA ASP A 117 -2.58 -4.56 -13.82
C ASP A 117 -2.99 -5.29 -15.09
N GLU A 118 -4.29 -5.60 -15.18
CA GLU A 118 -4.89 -6.30 -16.31
C GLU A 118 -5.74 -5.33 -17.11
N PHE A 119 -5.51 -5.27 -18.42
CA PHE A 119 -6.30 -4.40 -19.29
C PHE A 119 -6.36 -4.91 -20.74
N TRP A 120 -7.38 -4.47 -21.44
CA TRP A 120 -7.56 -4.71 -22.87
C TRP A 120 -7.40 -3.40 -23.62
N THR A 121 -6.63 -3.43 -24.70
CA THR A 121 -6.48 -2.26 -25.58
C THR A 121 -7.57 -2.26 -26.65
N LYS A 122 -7.89 -1.08 -27.17
CA LYS A 122 -8.79 -0.92 -28.33
C LYS A 122 -8.31 -1.64 -29.60
N SER A 123 -7.02 -1.99 -29.67
CA SER A 123 -6.47 -2.83 -30.74
C SER A 123 -6.65 -4.34 -30.50
N GLY A 124 -7.37 -4.74 -29.44
CA GLY A 124 -7.68 -6.14 -29.13
C GLY A 124 -6.56 -6.88 -28.38
N ARG A 125 -5.55 -6.18 -27.83
CA ARG A 125 -4.51 -6.81 -27.02
C ARG A 125 -4.99 -6.96 -25.57
N HIS A 126 -4.75 -8.13 -25.00
CA HIS A 126 -4.96 -8.41 -23.58
C HIS A 126 -3.61 -8.36 -22.86
N ILE A 127 -3.45 -7.45 -21.92
CA ILE A 127 -2.20 -7.16 -21.21
C ILE A 127 -2.38 -7.53 -19.75
N VAL A 128 -1.43 -8.27 -19.19
CA VAL A 128 -1.45 -8.76 -17.80
C VAL A 128 -0.07 -8.54 -17.19
N ILE A 129 0.05 -7.59 -16.29
CA ILE A 129 1.33 -7.18 -15.71
C ILE A 129 1.28 -7.40 -14.19
N PRO A 130 1.97 -8.42 -13.66
CA PRO A 130 2.15 -8.53 -12.20
C PRO A 130 2.90 -7.32 -11.65
N TYR A 131 2.44 -6.81 -10.52
CA TYR A 131 3.09 -5.67 -9.88
C TYR A 131 3.09 -5.79 -8.36
N ALA A 132 4.03 -5.08 -7.73
CA ALA A 132 3.95 -4.68 -6.34
C ALA A 132 3.87 -3.17 -6.25
N GLY A 133 3.00 -2.64 -5.42
CA GLY A 133 2.78 -1.21 -5.26
C GLY A 133 3.04 -0.73 -3.83
N VAL A 134 3.54 0.50 -3.70
CA VAL A 134 3.65 1.21 -2.42
C VAL A 134 3.01 2.58 -2.55
N PHE A 135 1.99 2.82 -1.75
CA PHE A 135 1.24 4.08 -1.73
C PHE A 135 1.44 4.75 -0.38
N VAL A 136 2.04 5.94 -0.36
CA VAL A 136 2.26 6.74 0.85
C VAL A 136 1.15 7.77 0.95
N PHE A 137 0.58 7.91 2.13
CA PHE A 137 -0.56 8.78 2.39
C PHE A 137 -0.16 10.01 3.20
N ARG A 138 -0.75 11.14 2.83
CA ARG A 138 -0.79 12.37 3.63
C ARG A 138 -2.26 12.70 3.92
N GLY A 139 -2.68 12.43 5.14
CA GLY A 139 -4.11 12.44 5.49
C GLY A 139 -4.84 11.34 4.74
N LYS A 140 -5.82 11.73 3.92
CA LYS A 140 -6.64 10.81 3.13
C LYS A 140 -6.18 10.66 1.68
N LEU A 141 -5.14 11.36 1.25
CA LEU A 141 -4.70 11.42 -0.13
C LEU A 141 -3.36 10.72 -0.30
N VAL A 142 -3.18 10.05 -1.43
CA VAL A 142 -1.90 9.47 -1.85
C VAL A 142 -0.95 10.60 -2.23
N SER A 143 0.19 10.68 -1.53
CA SER A 143 1.24 11.68 -1.79
C SER A 143 2.45 11.11 -2.53
N GLU A 144 2.65 9.80 -2.47
CA GLU A 144 3.63 9.10 -3.27
C GLU A 144 3.05 7.75 -3.72
N TRP A 145 3.29 7.42 -4.99
CA TRP A 145 2.83 6.18 -5.61
C TRP A 145 4.01 5.55 -6.34
N ARG A 146 4.39 4.35 -5.96
CA ARG A 146 5.47 3.58 -6.56
C ARG A 146 4.98 2.22 -7.00
N GLU A 147 5.27 1.86 -8.23
CA GLU A 147 4.98 0.54 -8.78
C GLU A 147 6.27 -0.14 -9.24
N TYR A 148 6.36 -1.41 -8.96
CA TYR A 148 7.47 -2.27 -9.28
C TYR A 148 6.96 -3.42 -10.13
N PHE A 149 7.30 -3.41 -11.40
CA PHE A 149 6.89 -4.42 -12.39
C PHE A 149 7.96 -4.57 -13.48
N ASP A 150 7.92 -5.70 -14.20
CA ASP A 150 8.78 -5.89 -15.37
C ASP A 150 8.14 -5.23 -16.60
N GLY A 151 8.68 -4.10 -17.01
CA GLY A 151 8.21 -3.36 -18.21
C GLY A 151 8.36 -4.14 -19.52
N ARG A 152 9.21 -5.19 -19.55
CA ARG A 152 9.36 -6.05 -20.71
C ARG A 152 8.11 -6.88 -20.95
N ILE A 153 7.48 -7.41 -19.91
CA ILE A 153 6.19 -8.15 -20.01
C ILE A 153 5.16 -7.30 -20.74
N SER A 154 5.00 -6.04 -20.32
CA SER A 154 4.08 -5.10 -20.96
C SER A 154 4.40 -4.87 -22.46
N SER A 155 5.68 -4.74 -22.79
CA SER A 155 6.12 -4.53 -24.19
C SER A 155 5.84 -5.77 -25.04
N GLU A 156 6.27 -6.95 -24.61
CA GLU A 156 6.09 -8.21 -25.31
C GLU A 156 4.60 -8.52 -25.55
N MET A 157 3.73 -8.29 -24.57
CA MET A 157 2.28 -8.50 -24.73
C MET A 157 1.65 -7.51 -25.72
N LYS A 158 2.06 -6.25 -25.72
CA LYS A 158 1.64 -5.26 -26.72
C LYS A 158 2.07 -5.67 -28.13
N ASP A 159 3.23 -6.32 -28.25
CA ASP A 159 3.72 -6.87 -29.51
C ASP A 159 3.08 -8.22 -29.88
N GLY A 160 2.24 -8.77 -29.00
CA GLY A 160 1.40 -9.96 -29.28
C GLY A 160 1.86 -11.23 -28.60
N ALA A 161 2.76 -11.16 -27.62
CA ALA A 161 3.07 -12.34 -26.80
C ALA A 161 1.81 -12.88 -26.09
N PRO A 162 1.64 -14.21 -26.03
CA PRO A 162 0.47 -14.81 -25.35
C PRO A 162 0.60 -14.68 -23.84
N ILE A 163 -0.56 -14.70 -23.16
CA ILE A 163 -0.62 -14.83 -21.71
C ILE A 163 -0.18 -16.24 -21.31
N THR A 164 0.83 -16.35 -20.46
CA THR A 164 1.33 -17.64 -19.94
C THR A 164 0.31 -18.31 -19.00
N ASP A 165 0.50 -19.59 -18.72
CA ASP A 165 -0.40 -20.29 -17.80
C ASP A 165 -0.24 -19.77 -16.36
N GLU A 166 0.96 -19.35 -15.96
CA GLU A 166 1.20 -18.69 -14.66
C GLU A 166 0.43 -17.38 -14.52
N LEU A 167 0.37 -16.58 -15.59
CA LEU A 167 -0.40 -15.33 -15.58
C LEU A 167 -1.91 -15.59 -15.57
N LYS A 168 -2.38 -16.64 -16.26
CA LYS A 168 -3.79 -17.08 -16.20
C LYS A 168 -4.18 -17.54 -14.78
N GLU A 169 -3.32 -18.31 -14.12
CA GLU A 169 -3.51 -18.70 -12.72
C GLU A 169 -3.57 -17.47 -11.82
N MET A 170 -2.64 -16.53 -11.99
CA MET A 170 -2.59 -15.30 -11.19
C MET A 170 -3.87 -14.47 -11.32
N ILE A 171 -4.38 -14.21 -12.54
CA ILE A 171 -5.63 -13.45 -12.73
C ILE A 171 -6.88 -14.19 -12.30
N SER A 172 -6.81 -15.50 -12.03
CA SER A 172 -7.90 -16.28 -11.45
C SER A 172 -8.05 -16.11 -9.93
N ARG A 173 -7.06 -15.54 -9.27
CA ARG A 173 -7.09 -15.27 -7.82
C ARG A 173 -8.20 -14.26 -7.48
N PRO A 174 -8.91 -14.43 -6.35
CA PRO A 174 -9.86 -13.43 -5.90
C PRO A 174 -9.15 -12.11 -5.58
N SER A 175 -9.78 -11.00 -5.95
CA SER A 175 -9.34 -9.65 -5.56
C SER A 175 -9.95 -9.25 -4.21
N ILE A 176 -9.22 -8.44 -3.42
CA ILE A 176 -9.66 -7.87 -2.14
C ILE A 176 -10.49 -6.60 -2.32
#